data_69af6a7ac2de778740b20654f5fb6bef
#
_entry.id   69af6a7ac2de778740b20654f5fb6bef
#
_cell.length_a   1.000
_cell.length_b   1.000
_cell.length_c   1.000
_cell.angle_alpha   90.00
_cell.angle_beta   90.00
_cell.angle_gamma   90.00
#
_symmetry.space_group_name_H-M   'P 1'
#
loop_
_entity.id
_entity.type
_entity.pdbx_description
1 polymer ?
#
loop_
_entity_poly.entity_id
_entity_poly.type
_entity_poly.pdbx_seq_one_letter_code
_entity_poly.pdbx_strand_id
1 'polypeptide(L)'
;MFRIFPVLFLLFASLTSVAAKAEVVATFYSHDFGDHFPHAFVKLKGKVDSTGEQVDTNYGFTAVSVSPAILMGSVKGMIETKGDKYIADSNPHFSLRLSDAEYAKLMAMVDKWKNLPGKSYSLNSRNCVHFAMEAAALLGLSVNRKSKFFKKPK
;
A
#
# COMPACT_ATOMS: atom_id res chain seq x y z
N MET A 1 -41.41 64.15 -12.67
CA MET A 1 -39.96 63.82 -12.55
C MET A 1 -39.86 62.56 -11.70
N PHE A 2 -39.76 61.40 -12.34
CA PHE A 2 -39.57 60.13 -11.61
C PHE A 2 -38.07 59.79 -11.63
N ARG A 3 -37.45 59.77 -10.44
CA ARG A 3 -36.05 59.30 -10.27
C ARG A 3 -36.04 57.79 -10.08
N ILE A 4 -35.53 57.07 -11.07
CA ILE A 4 -35.25 55.63 -11.00
C ILE A 4 -33.90 55.45 -10.31
N PHE A 5 -33.87 54.86 -9.10
CA PHE A 5 -32.66 54.38 -8.47
C PHE A 5 -32.32 53.00 -9.02
N PRO A 6 -31.12 52.76 -9.54
CA PRO A 6 -30.70 51.39 -9.90
C PRO A 6 -30.32 50.65 -8.59
N VAL A 7 -31.03 49.59 -8.34
CA VAL A 7 -30.65 48.61 -7.29
C VAL A 7 -29.55 47.74 -7.83
N LEU A 8 -28.33 47.96 -7.33
CA LEU A 8 -27.15 47.14 -7.66
C LEU A 8 -27.23 45.83 -6.86
N PHE A 9 -27.63 44.75 -7.54
CA PHE A 9 -27.68 43.39 -6.98
C PHE A 9 -26.24 42.82 -6.95
N LEU A 10 -25.55 42.88 -5.80
CA LEU A 10 -24.25 42.24 -5.58
C LEU A 10 -24.47 40.73 -5.44
N LEU A 11 -24.21 39.96 -6.52
CA LEU A 11 -24.09 38.51 -6.44
C LEU A 11 -22.84 38.14 -5.63
N PHE A 12 -23.01 37.77 -4.38
CA PHE A 12 -21.98 37.08 -3.60
C PHE A 12 -21.87 35.65 -4.11
N ALA A 13 -20.93 35.39 -5.03
CA ALA A 13 -20.54 34.05 -5.38
C ALA A 13 -19.75 33.45 -4.19
N SER A 14 -20.42 32.62 -3.39
CA SER A 14 -19.79 31.81 -2.34
C SER A 14 -18.87 30.80 -3.00
N LEU A 15 -17.58 31.08 -3.04
CA LEU A 15 -16.54 30.11 -3.38
C LEU A 15 -16.46 29.11 -2.24
N THR A 16 -17.25 28.05 -2.31
CA THR A 16 -17.06 26.88 -1.44
C THR A 16 -15.78 26.20 -1.91
N SER A 17 -14.67 26.48 -1.25
CA SER A 17 -13.45 25.70 -1.41
C SER A 17 -13.74 24.29 -0.92
N VAL A 18 -13.88 23.33 -1.84
CA VAL A 18 -13.85 21.91 -1.50
C VAL A 18 -12.44 21.64 -0.98
N ALA A 19 -12.28 21.53 0.33
CA ALA A 19 -11.03 21.10 0.94
C ALA A 19 -10.69 19.73 0.32
N ALA A 20 -9.51 19.64 -0.31
CA ALA A 20 -9.04 18.34 -0.82
C ALA A 20 -8.95 17.39 0.37
N LYS A 21 -9.74 16.30 0.32
CA LYS A 21 -9.74 15.30 1.37
C LYS A 21 -8.35 14.70 1.47
N ALA A 22 -7.77 14.70 2.67
CA ALA A 22 -6.51 14.02 2.91
C ALA A 22 -6.71 12.52 2.67
N GLU A 23 -5.78 11.89 1.98
CA GLU A 23 -5.88 10.48 1.62
C GLU A 23 -4.52 9.83 1.67
N VAL A 24 -4.48 8.59 2.14
CA VAL A 24 -3.32 7.71 1.99
C VAL A 24 -3.42 6.98 0.66
N VAL A 25 -2.37 7.01 -0.13
CA VAL A 25 -2.27 6.26 -1.38
C VAL A 25 -1.43 5.02 -1.14
N ALA A 26 -2.01 3.86 -1.43
CA ALA A 26 -1.30 2.58 -1.45
C ALA A 26 -0.86 2.26 -2.88
N THR A 27 0.44 2.15 -3.12
CA THR A 27 1.03 1.76 -4.41
C THR A 27 1.67 0.39 -4.27
N PHE A 28 1.31 -0.52 -5.16
CA PHE A 28 1.84 -1.87 -5.21
C PHE A 28 3.05 -1.92 -6.13
N TYR A 29 4.13 -2.49 -5.62
CA TYR A 29 5.43 -2.56 -6.30
C TYR A 29 5.90 -3.99 -6.46
N SER A 30 6.71 -4.23 -7.49
CA SER A 30 7.64 -5.36 -7.56
C SER A 30 9.07 -4.88 -7.77
N HIS A 31 10.02 -5.61 -7.23
CA HIS A 31 11.45 -5.46 -7.50
C HIS A 31 11.94 -6.71 -8.22
N ASP A 32 12.64 -6.52 -9.35
CA ASP A 32 13.10 -7.62 -10.18
C ASP A 32 14.33 -8.31 -9.57
N PHE A 33 14.64 -9.48 -10.09
CA PHE A 33 15.86 -10.18 -9.73
C PHE A 33 17.07 -9.43 -10.29
N GLY A 34 18.05 -9.16 -9.42
CA GLY A 34 19.29 -8.48 -9.73
C GLY A 34 20.24 -8.65 -8.53
N ASP A 35 20.71 -7.54 -7.95
CA ASP A 35 21.50 -7.57 -6.72
C ASP A 35 20.69 -8.04 -5.50
N HIS A 36 19.36 -8.11 -5.64
CA HIS A 36 18.41 -8.55 -4.62
C HIS A 36 17.48 -9.64 -5.14
N PHE A 37 16.92 -10.44 -4.22
CA PHE A 37 15.85 -11.37 -4.59
C PHE A 37 14.60 -10.61 -5.04
N PRO A 38 13.82 -11.17 -5.99
CA PRO A 38 12.56 -10.59 -6.43
C PRO A 38 11.64 -10.37 -5.22
N HIS A 39 11.02 -9.21 -5.13
CA HIS A 39 10.20 -8.84 -3.99
C HIS A 39 8.94 -8.10 -4.42
N ALA A 40 7.84 -8.32 -3.69
CA ALA A 40 6.60 -7.58 -3.83
C ALA A 40 6.30 -6.84 -2.51
N PHE A 41 5.91 -5.57 -2.61
CA PHE A 41 5.62 -4.75 -1.44
C PHE A 41 4.58 -3.67 -1.74
N VAL A 42 4.06 -3.04 -0.70
CA VAL A 42 3.09 -1.95 -0.80
C VAL A 42 3.70 -0.71 -0.17
N LYS A 43 3.79 0.40 -0.92
CA LYS A 43 4.16 1.72 -0.41
C LYS A 43 2.89 2.49 -0.04
N LEU A 44 2.91 3.11 1.12
CA LEU A 44 1.85 3.99 1.63
C LEU A 44 2.39 5.41 1.71
N LYS A 45 1.70 6.37 1.10
CA LYS A 45 2.09 7.78 1.14
C LYS A 45 0.86 8.67 1.18
N GLY A 46 0.88 9.68 2.05
CA GLY A 46 -0.18 10.66 2.15
C GLY A 46 -0.45 11.10 3.58
N LYS A 47 -1.71 11.34 3.88
CA LYS A 47 -2.16 11.83 5.18
C LYS A 47 -3.46 11.15 5.56
N VAL A 48 -3.56 10.69 6.81
CA VAL A 48 -4.80 10.16 7.38
C VAL A 48 -5.74 11.33 7.65
N ASP A 49 -6.95 11.30 7.09
CA ASP A 49 -7.90 12.42 7.12
C ASP A 49 -8.35 12.75 8.56
N SER A 50 -8.71 11.72 9.33
CA SER A 50 -9.23 11.89 10.70
C SER A 50 -8.22 12.36 11.73
N THR A 51 -6.94 11.99 11.57
CA THR A 51 -5.89 12.29 12.58
C THR A 51 -4.90 13.36 12.12
N GLY A 52 -4.80 13.59 10.80
CA GLY A 52 -3.78 14.45 10.22
C GLY A 52 -2.38 13.85 10.19
N GLU A 53 -2.22 12.56 10.56
CA GLU A 53 -0.95 11.85 10.56
C GLU A 53 -0.36 11.76 9.15
N GLN A 54 0.91 12.13 9.00
CA GLN A 54 1.64 11.96 7.75
C GLN A 54 2.14 10.52 7.63
N VAL A 55 1.88 9.89 6.50
CA VAL A 55 2.29 8.53 6.19
C VAL A 55 3.28 8.56 5.01
N ASP A 56 4.47 8.02 5.20
CA ASP A 56 5.42 7.71 4.14
C ASP A 56 6.21 6.47 4.56
N THR A 57 5.71 5.30 4.20
CA THR A 57 6.27 4.02 4.60
C THR A 57 6.00 2.95 3.54
N ASN A 58 6.59 1.76 3.70
CA ASN A 58 6.29 0.63 2.84
C ASN A 58 6.40 -0.67 3.63
N TYR A 59 5.72 -1.71 3.17
CA TYR A 59 5.67 -3.01 3.82
C TYR A 59 5.75 -4.13 2.80
N GLY A 60 6.65 -5.08 3.04
CA GLY A 60 6.74 -6.34 2.35
C GLY A 60 6.98 -7.47 3.36
N PHE A 61 6.69 -8.71 3.00
CA PHE A 61 6.94 -9.87 3.85
C PHE A 61 8.07 -10.71 3.29
N THR A 62 9.13 -10.91 4.09
CA THR A 62 10.35 -11.59 3.67
C THR A 62 10.81 -12.61 4.69
N ALA A 63 11.78 -13.44 4.32
CA ALA A 63 12.50 -14.30 5.26
C ALA A 63 13.49 -13.46 6.09
N VAL A 64 13.58 -13.72 7.39
CA VAL A 64 14.56 -13.07 8.27
C VAL A 64 16.00 -13.31 7.80
N SER A 65 16.26 -14.49 7.22
CA SER A 65 17.57 -14.85 6.66
C SER A 65 17.39 -15.63 5.37
N VAL A 66 18.06 -15.20 4.33
CA VAL A 66 18.13 -15.92 3.05
C VAL A 66 19.22 -16.97 3.15
N SER A 67 18.82 -18.24 3.23
CA SER A 67 19.74 -19.40 3.30
C SER A 67 19.17 -20.56 2.47
N PRO A 68 19.96 -21.61 2.15
CA PRO A 68 19.45 -22.80 1.45
C PRO A 68 18.25 -23.45 2.15
N ALA A 69 18.06 -23.26 3.45
CA ALA A 69 16.91 -23.77 4.21
C ALA A 69 15.56 -23.30 3.64
N ILE A 70 15.54 -22.11 2.97
CA ILE A 70 14.33 -21.55 2.34
C ILE A 70 13.81 -22.44 1.18
N LEU A 71 14.71 -23.17 0.53
CA LEU A 71 14.38 -24.11 -0.55
C LEU A 71 13.87 -25.45 -0.01
N MET A 72 14.21 -25.77 1.26
CA MET A 72 13.88 -27.03 1.89
C MET A 72 12.59 -26.96 2.73
N GLY A 73 12.08 -25.75 2.99
CA GLY A 73 10.85 -25.61 3.80
C GLY A 73 10.57 -24.19 4.24
N SER A 74 9.79 -24.09 5.31
CA SER A 74 9.44 -22.81 5.92
C SER A 74 10.54 -22.33 6.86
N VAL A 75 10.81 -21.02 6.84
CA VAL A 75 11.75 -20.32 7.71
C VAL A 75 11.04 -19.19 8.46
N LYS A 76 11.71 -18.52 9.39
CA LYS A 76 11.14 -17.35 10.08
C LYS A 76 10.95 -16.21 9.10
N GLY A 77 9.73 -15.64 9.06
CA GLY A 77 9.40 -14.46 8.29
C GLY A 77 9.37 -13.18 9.11
N MET A 78 9.42 -12.05 8.43
CA MET A 78 9.27 -10.72 9.03
C MET A 78 8.65 -9.73 8.03
N ILE A 79 8.00 -8.70 8.55
CA ILE A 79 7.68 -7.51 7.78
C ILE A 79 8.96 -6.68 7.65
N GLU A 80 9.25 -6.25 6.42
CA GLU A 80 10.40 -5.44 6.08
C GLU A 80 9.95 -4.13 5.42
N THR A 81 10.70 -3.06 5.66
CA THR A 81 10.62 -1.79 4.94
C THR A 81 11.86 -1.59 4.10
N LYS A 82 11.71 -0.97 2.94
CA LYS A 82 12.81 -0.68 2.00
C LYS A 82 13.09 0.82 1.97
N GLY A 83 14.35 1.19 1.78
CA GLY A 83 14.79 2.57 1.61
C GLY A 83 14.44 3.14 0.24
N ASP A 84 14.52 4.48 0.11
CA ASP A 84 14.09 5.22 -1.08
C ASP A 84 14.79 4.78 -2.36
N LYS A 85 16.09 4.48 -2.31
CA LYS A 85 16.83 3.99 -3.48
C LYS A 85 16.24 2.68 -4.01
N TYR A 86 15.94 1.72 -3.12
CA TYR A 86 15.33 0.45 -3.51
C TYR A 86 13.95 0.67 -4.13
N ILE A 87 13.16 1.58 -3.58
CA ILE A 87 11.82 1.91 -4.09
C ILE A 87 11.93 2.57 -5.47
N ALA A 88 12.90 3.48 -5.66
CA ALA A 88 13.13 4.15 -6.94
C ALA A 88 13.55 3.17 -8.05
N ASP A 89 14.29 2.11 -7.69
CA ASP A 89 14.73 1.05 -8.60
C ASP A 89 13.68 -0.07 -8.77
N SER A 90 12.48 0.09 -8.19
CA SER A 90 11.39 -0.89 -8.25
C SER A 90 10.29 -0.46 -9.23
N ASN A 91 9.50 -1.43 -9.70
CA ASN A 91 8.44 -1.24 -10.68
C ASN A 91 7.10 -0.96 -9.99
N PRO A 92 6.52 0.25 -10.08
CA PRO A 92 5.16 0.52 -9.64
C PRO A 92 4.15 -0.09 -10.61
N HIS A 93 3.09 -0.72 -10.11
CA HIS A 93 2.06 -1.35 -10.93
C HIS A 93 0.76 -0.57 -10.95
N PHE A 94 0.20 -0.33 -9.79
CA PHE A 94 -1.05 0.42 -9.62
C PHE A 94 -1.13 1.03 -8.24
N SER A 95 -2.01 2.04 -8.09
CA SER A 95 -2.23 2.74 -6.83
C SER A 95 -3.72 2.81 -6.52
N LEU A 96 -4.05 2.77 -5.24
CA LEU A 96 -5.39 2.95 -4.69
C LEU A 96 -5.37 4.08 -3.66
N ARG A 97 -6.38 4.92 -3.69
CA ARG A 97 -6.65 5.90 -2.63
C ARG A 97 -7.42 5.19 -1.53
N LEU A 98 -6.96 5.33 -0.30
CA LEU A 98 -7.54 4.66 0.85
C LEU A 98 -8.35 5.65 1.68
N SER A 99 -9.56 5.27 2.05
CA SER A 99 -10.24 5.86 3.20
C SER A 99 -9.49 5.51 4.50
N ASP A 100 -9.70 6.27 5.56
CA ASP A 100 -9.12 5.97 6.88
C ASP A 100 -9.47 4.56 7.38
N ALA A 101 -10.69 4.08 7.06
CA ALA A 101 -11.12 2.74 7.42
C ALA A 101 -10.34 1.64 6.66
N GLU A 102 -10.05 1.86 5.37
CA GLU A 102 -9.22 0.94 4.57
C GLU A 102 -7.77 0.98 5.00
N TYR A 103 -7.23 2.17 5.32
CA TYR A 103 -5.91 2.32 5.89
C TYR A 103 -5.79 1.55 7.21
N ALA A 104 -6.73 1.73 8.13
CA ALA A 104 -6.74 1.02 9.41
C ALA A 104 -6.80 -0.51 9.24
N LYS A 105 -7.63 -1.01 8.31
CA LYS A 105 -7.70 -2.45 7.97
C LYS A 105 -6.36 -2.96 7.44
N LEU A 106 -5.71 -2.18 6.55
CA LEU A 106 -4.40 -2.54 6.00
C LEU A 106 -3.33 -2.59 7.09
N MET A 107 -3.31 -1.63 8.02
CA MET A 107 -2.38 -1.63 9.15
C MET A 107 -2.61 -2.80 10.10
N ALA A 108 -3.86 -3.17 10.37
CA ALA A 108 -4.18 -4.37 11.14
C ALA A 108 -3.70 -5.66 10.45
N MET A 109 -3.78 -5.72 9.12
CA MET A 109 -3.21 -6.83 8.35
C MET A 109 -1.68 -6.85 8.46
N VAL A 110 -1.00 -5.71 8.34
CA VAL A 110 0.47 -5.61 8.53
C VAL A 110 0.86 -6.13 9.91
N ASP A 111 0.16 -5.72 10.95
CA ASP A 111 0.40 -6.19 12.32
C ASP A 111 0.19 -7.70 12.47
N LYS A 112 -0.86 -8.26 11.89
CA LYS A 112 -1.10 -9.70 11.83
C LYS A 112 0.10 -10.43 11.20
N TRP A 113 0.60 -9.96 10.06
CA TRP A 113 1.74 -10.58 9.37
C TRP A 113 3.06 -10.40 10.13
N LYS A 114 3.25 -9.28 10.82
CA LYS A 114 4.41 -9.02 11.68
C LYS A 114 4.49 -9.98 12.85
N ASN A 115 3.33 -10.36 13.40
CA ASN A 115 3.21 -11.21 14.58
C ASN A 115 2.98 -12.71 14.26
N LEU A 116 3.22 -13.13 13.01
CA LEU A 116 3.11 -14.54 12.64
C LEU A 116 4.12 -15.40 13.42
N PRO A 117 3.68 -16.49 14.07
CA PRO A 117 4.55 -17.31 14.90
C PRO A 117 5.47 -18.20 14.07
N GLY A 118 6.62 -18.56 14.66
CA GLY A 118 7.48 -19.64 14.20
C GLY A 118 8.04 -19.47 12.79
N LYS A 119 8.07 -20.57 12.02
CA LYS A 119 8.54 -20.63 10.64
C LYS A 119 7.43 -20.17 9.69
N SER A 120 7.22 -18.86 9.61
CA SER A 120 6.08 -18.26 8.94
C SER A 120 6.29 -17.92 7.46
N TYR A 121 7.52 -17.89 6.95
CA TYR A 121 7.82 -17.64 5.54
C TYR A 121 8.02 -18.93 4.77
N SER A 122 7.39 -19.05 3.61
CA SER A 122 7.54 -20.16 2.67
C SER A 122 7.47 -19.66 1.23
N LEU A 123 8.43 -20.02 0.38
CA LEU A 123 8.44 -19.66 -1.04
C LEU A 123 7.16 -20.08 -1.78
N ASN A 124 6.54 -21.18 -1.36
CA ASN A 124 5.41 -21.75 -2.07
C ASN A 124 4.03 -21.35 -1.54
N SER A 125 3.93 -20.98 -0.26
CA SER A 125 2.64 -20.83 0.40
C SER A 125 2.46 -19.56 1.25
N ARG A 126 3.55 -18.84 1.57
CA ARG A 126 3.47 -17.60 2.34
C ARG A 126 4.73 -16.75 2.14
N ASN A 127 4.72 -15.93 1.10
CA ASN A 127 5.83 -15.06 0.69
C ASN A 127 5.33 -13.62 0.45
N CYS A 128 6.19 -12.77 -0.09
CA CYS A 128 5.88 -11.37 -0.41
C CYS A 128 4.67 -11.21 -1.35
N VAL A 129 4.51 -12.12 -2.33
CA VAL A 129 3.36 -12.07 -3.25
C VAL A 129 2.06 -12.35 -2.50
N HIS A 130 2.06 -13.34 -1.58
CA HIS A 130 0.88 -13.64 -0.76
C HIS A 130 0.48 -12.46 0.13
N PHE A 131 1.47 -11.76 0.70
CA PHE A 131 1.25 -10.54 1.48
C PHE A 131 0.60 -9.44 0.61
N ALA A 132 1.20 -9.13 -0.54
CA ALA A 132 0.69 -8.10 -1.44
C ALA A 132 -0.72 -8.45 -1.97
N MET A 133 -0.99 -9.72 -2.23
CA MET A 133 -2.31 -10.19 -2.69
C MET A 133 -3.36 -10.16 -1.57
N GLU A 134 -2.99 -10.43 -0.31
CA GLU A 134 -3.91 -10.27 0.82
C GLU A 134 -4.26 -8.79 1.00
N ALA A 135 -3.28 -7.88 0.90
CA ALA A 135 -3.51 -6.44 0.90
C ALA A 135 -4.46 -6.01 -0.24
N ALA A 136 -4.21 -6.46 -1.47
CA ALA A 136 -5.06 -6.16 -2.62
C ALA A 136 -6.50 -6.66 -2.44
N ALA A 137 -6.67 -7.89 -1.96
CA ALA A 137 -8.00 -8.46 -1.70
C ALA A 137 -8.75 -7.72 -0.59
N LEU A 138 -8.04 -7.33 0.48
CA LEU A 138 -8.60 -6.54 1.59
C LEU A 138 -9.10 -5.18 1.11
N LEU A 139 -8.44 -4.59 0.10
CA LEU A 139 -8.81 -3.33 -0.52
C LEU A 139 -9.82 -3.50 -1.68
N GLY A 140 -10.48 -4.66 -1.77
CA GLY A 140 -11.59 -4.91 -2.70
C GLY A 140 -11.18 -5.35 -4.10
N LEU A 141 -9.89 -5.62 -4.36
CA LEU A 141 -9.45 -6.08 -5.66
C LEU A 141 -9.68 -7.59 -5.83
N SER A 142 -10.04 -7.98 -7.06
CA SER A 142 -10.12 -9.39 -7.44
C SER A 142 -8.72 -9.98 -7.62
N VAL A 143 -8.39 -11.02 -6.87
CA VAL A 143 -7.07 -11.65 -6.85
C VAL A 143 -7.11 -13.04 -7.49
N ASN A 144 -6.39 -13.23 -8.59
CA ASN A 144 -6.27 -14.54 -9.24
C ASN A 144 -5.22 -15.42 -8.53
N ARG A 145 -5.67 -16.21 -7.55
CA ARG A 145 -4.81 -17.13 -6.77
C ARG A 145 -4.28 -18.32 -7.58
N LYS A 146 -4.78 -18.54 -8.80
CA LYS A 146 -4.32 -19.62 -9.71
C LYS A 146 -3.27 -19.13 -10.71
N SER A 147 -2.89 -17.85 -10.67
CA SER A 147 -1.87 -17.31 -11.57
C SER A 147 -0.53 -18.02 -11.38
N LYS A 148 0.16 -18.31 -12.50
CA LYS A 148 1.53 -18.84 -12.49
C LYS A 148 2.55 -17.92 -11.81
N PHE A 149 2.23 -16.64 -11.70
CA PHE A 149 3.07 -15.62 -11.06
C PHE A 149 2.89 -15.57 -9.53
N PHE A 150 1.99 -16.36 -8.97
CA PHE A 150 1.71 -16.35 -7.53
C PHE A 150 2.93 -16.70 -6.66
N LYS A 151 3.87 -17.45 -7.20
CA LYS A 151 5.09 -17.88 -6.50
C LYS A 151 6.32 -17.01 -6.81
N LYS A 152 6.23 -16.11 -7.78
CA LYS A 152 7.38 -15.32 -8.25
C LYS A 152 6.94 -13.90 -8.52
N PRO A 153 7.39 -12.91 -7.74
CA PRO A 153 7.26 -11.50 -8.12
C PRO A 153 8.05 -11.26 -9.41
N LYS A 154 7.48 -10.52 -10.30
CA LYS A 154 8.12 -9.94 -11.48
C LYS A 154 7.88 -8.47 -11.43
#